data_c1e032270cec45294670950f63e5e750
#
_entry.id   c1e032270cec45294670950f63e5e750
#
_cell.length_a   1.000
_cell.length_b   1.000
_cell.length_c   1.000
_cell.angle_alpha   90.00
_cell.angle_beta   90.00
_cell.angle_gamma   90.00
#
_symmetry.space_group_name_H-M   'P 1'
#
loop_
_entity.id
_entity.type
_entity.pdbx_description
1 polymer ?
#
loop_
_entity_poly.entity_id
_entity_poly.type
_entity_poly.pdbx_seq_one_letter_code
_entity_poly.pdbx_strand_id
1 'polypeptide(L)'
;MELLIDGDVIVYRIGFATQHKDEDGEVVADPLAYALHSVKVYINGMIKKTKASKSRLFLTGKGNFRSTVDSEYKANRKGTAKPIHYQAIRDYMVKHLGAEVIEGIEADDKLALCQTEDTMIATIDKDLLMVAGKHYNFVTGVYRDVTQEDGTRWFYTQMLTGDKVDNIIGLK
;
A
#
# COMPACT_ATOMS: atom_id res chain seq x y z
N MET A 1 -12.05 0.35 17.08
CA MET A 1 -10.77 0.37 16.37
C MET A 1 -11.00 0.71 14.91
N GLU A 2 -10.23 1.62 14.35
CA GLU A 2 -10.29 2.01 12.94
C GLU A 2 -9.17 1.30 12.15
N LEU A 3 -9.49 0.84 10.93
CA LEU A 3 -8.52 0.19 10.03
C LEU A 3 -8.00 1.21 9.00
N LEU A 4 -6.71 1.45 9.02
CA LEU A 4 -6.01 2.31 8.05
C LEU A 4 -5.46 1.43 6.94
N ILE A 5 -5.96 1.56 5.72
CA ILE A 5 -5.70 0.61 4.64
C ILE A 5 -4.80 1.25 3.59
N ASP A 6 -3.72 0.56 3.26
CA ASP A 6 -2.85 0.86 2.14
C ASP A 6 -3.57 0.52 0.82
N GLY A 7 -4.11 1.57 0.20
CA GLY A 7 -4.88 1.43 -1.03
C GLY A 7 -4.01 1.16 -2.25
N ASP A 8 -2.79 1.68 -2.29
CA ASP A 8 -1.90 1.49 -3.44
C ASP A 8 -1.53 0.02 -3.61
N VAL A 9 -1.23 -0.68 -2.52
CA VAL A 9 -0.97 -2.13 -2.56
C VAL A 9 -2.19 -2.89 -3.10
N ILE A 10 -3.40 -2.50 -2.70
CA ILE A 10 -4.63 -3.16 -3.19
C ILE A 10 -4.82 -2.95 -4.68
N VAL A 11 -4.59 -1.71 -5.18
CA VAL A 11 -4.69 -1.39 -6.61
C VAL A 11 -3.79 -2.29 -7.44
N TYR A 12 -2.51 -2.40 -7.05
CA TYR A 12 -1.56 -3.26 -7.76
C TYR A 12 -1.91 -4.74 -7.62
N ARG A 13 -2.21 -5.19 -6.41
CA ARG A 13 -2.49 -6.59 -6.14
C ARG A 13 -3.71 -7.09 -6.90
N ILE A 14 -4.83 -6.40 -6.83
CA ILE A 14 -6.05 -6.81 -7.55
C ILE A 14 -5.89 -6.58 -9.04
N GLY A 15 -5.28 -5.45 -9.44
CA GLY A 15 -5.06 -5.16 -10.84
C GLY A 15 -4.22 -6.23 -11.54
N PHE A 16 -3.13 -6.70 -10.93
CA PHE A 16 -2.35 -7.81 -11.49
C PHE A 16 -3.01 -9.17 -11.35
N ALA A 17 -3.79 -9.41 -10.30
CA ALA A 17 -4.50 -10.68 -10.13
C ALA A 17 -5.70 -10.84 -11.08
N THR A 18 -6.16 -9.76 -11.71
CA THR A 18 -7.25 -9.74 -12.69
C THR A 18 -6.77 -9.51 -14.11
N GLN A 19 -5.55 -9.94 -14.41
CA GLN A 19 -5.00 -9.98 -15.75
C GLN A 19 -4.15 -11.24 -15.93
N HIS A 20 -4.06 -11.73 -17.15
CA HIS A 20 -3.31 -12.94 -17.51
C HIS A 20 -2.71 -12.79 -18.90
N LYS A 21 -1.88 -13.72 -19.30
CA LYS A 21 -1.44 -13.82 -20.69
C LYS A 21 -2.40 -14.73 -21.45
N ASP A 22 -2.79 -14.31 -22.64
CA ASP A 22 -3.55 -15.14 -23.57
C ASP A 22 -2.65 -16.16 -24.30
N GLU A 23 -3.23 -16.86 -25.27
CA GLU A 23 -2.53 -17.89 -26.05
C GLU A 23 -1.39 -17.33 -26.90
N ASP A 24 -1.48 -16.06 -27.30
CA ASP A 24 -0.46 -15.34 -28.07
C ASP A 24 0.62 -14.70 -27.19
N GLY A 25 0.47 -14.80 -25.85
CA GLY A 25 1.37 -14.23 -24.85
C GLY A 25 1.12 -12.76 -24.55
N GLU A 26 0.07 -12.17 -25.11
CA GLU A 26 -0.34 -10.80 -24.83
C GLU A 26 -1.04 -10.70 -23.48
N VAL A 27 -0.84 -9.57 -22.78
CA VAL A 27 -1.47 -9.33 -21.48
C VAL A 27 -2.89 -8.83 -21.68
N VAL A 28 -3.86 -9.62 -21.25
CA VAL A 28 -5.29 -9.30 -21.28
C VAL A 28 -5.85 -9.20 -19.86
N ALA A 29 -6.86 -8.36 -19.68
CA ALA A 29 -7.51 -8.21 -18.37
C ALA A 29 -8.88 -8.92 -18.37
N ASP A 30 -9.23 -9.45 -17.21
CA ASP A 30 -10.59 -9.87 -16.91
C ASP A 30 -11.56 -8.68 -17.04
N PRO A 31 -12.87 -8.92 -17.15
CA PRO A 31 -13.85 -7.84 -17.19
C PRO A 31 -13.67 -6.86 -16.03
N LEU A 32 -13.70 -5.55 -16.31
CA LEU A 32 -13.54 -4.50 -15.29
C LEU A 32 -14.46 -4.70 -14.09
N ALA A 33 -15.72 -5.10 -14.33
CA ALA A 33 -16.67 -5.34 -13.24
C ALA A 33 -16.19 -6.39 -12.24
N TYR A 34 -15.45 -7.43 -12.73
CA TYR A 34 -14.88 -8.45 -11.87
C TYR A 34 -13.73 -7.87 -11.00
N ALA A 35 -12.85 -7.06 -11.59
CA ALA A 35 -11.78 -6.40 -10.85
C ALA A 35 -12.34 -5.48 -9.75
N LEU A 36 -13.34 -4.65 -10.06
CA LEU A 36 -13.97 -3.76 -9.09
C LEU A 36 -14.71 -4.51 -7.98
N HIS A 37 -15.40 -5.59 -8.32
CA HIS A 37 -16.02 -6.48 -7.34
C HIS A 37 -14.97 -7.10 -6.42
N SER A 38 -13.87 -7.58 -6.97
CA SER A 38 -12.76 -8.17 -6.22
C SER A 38 -12.15 -7.17 -5.21
N VAL A 39 -11.96 -5.89 -5.59
CA VAL A 39 -11.52 -4.83 -4.68
C VAL A 39 -12.49 -4.70 -3.49
N LYS A 40 -13.79 -4.60 -3.78
CA LYS A 40 -14.82 -4.45 -2.73
C LYS A 40 -14.84 -5.64 -1.78
N VAL A 41 -14.81 -6.86 -2.31
CA VAL A 41 -14.79 -8.10 -1.52
C VAL A 41 -13.55 -8.17 -0.67
N TYR A 42 -12.39 -7.80 -1.23
CA TYR A 42 -11.11 -7.85 -0.52
C TYR A 42 -11.07 -6.89 0.66
N ILE A 43 -11.49 -5.63 0.47
CA ILE A 43 -11.56 -4.62 1.54
C ILE A 43 -12.57 -5.03 2.62
N ASN A 44 -13.77 -5.46 2.24
CA ASN A 44 -14.78 -5.92 3.18
C ASN A 44 -14.30 -7.14 3.99
N GLY A 45 -13.55 -8.03 3.35
CA GLY A 45 -12.92 -9.18 4.00
C GLY A 45 -11.94 -8.76 5.09
N MET A 46 -11.10 -7.74 4.82
CA MET A 46 -10.18 -7.18 5.82
C MET A 46 -10.92 -6.57 7.00
N ILE A 47 -11.92 -5.72 6.74
CA ILE A 47 -12.74 -5.08 7.78
C ILE A 47 -13.39 -6.13 8.68
N LYS A 48 -13.98 -7.17 8.07
CA LYS A 48 -14.60 -8.28 8.81
C LYS A 48 -13.58 -9.05 9.66
N LYS A 49 -12.41 -9.33 9.08
CA LYS A 49 -11.37 -10.14 9.75
C LYS A 49 -10.74 -9.40 10.92
N THR A 50 -10.51 -8.09 10.77
CA THR A 50 -9.97 -7.24 11.84
C THR A 50 -11.02 -6.77 12.84
N LYS A 51 -12.31 -7.02 12.59
CA LYS A 51 -13.44 -6.52 13.38
C LYS A 51 -13.40 -4.98 13.54
N ALA A 52 -12.88 -4.29 12.55
CA ALA A 52 -12.80 -2.83 12.57
C ALA A 52 -14.21 -2.23 12.47
N SER A 53 -14.48 -1.20 13.28
CA SER A 53 -15.75 -0.46 13.24
C SER A 53 -15.79 0.63 12.18
N LYS A 54 -14.61 1.06 11.72
CA LYS A 54 -14.41 2.07 10.68
C LYS A 54 -13.19 1.70 9.86
N SER A 55 -13.09 2.23 8.64
CA SER A 55 -11.90 2.10 7.81
C SER A 55 -11.66 3.35 7.01
N ARG A 56 -10.38 3.67 6.78
CA ARG A 56 -9.93 4.70 5.85
C ARG A 56 -8.95 4.08 4.88
N LEU A 57 -9.08 4.46 3.62
CA LEU A 57 -8.22 4.00 2.53
C LEU A 57 -7.39 5.18 2.03
N PHE A 58 -6.09 4.96 1.83
CA PHE A 58 -5.20 6.00 1.34
C PHE A 58 -4.57 5.57 0.02
N LEU A 59 -4.48 6.52 -0.90
CA LEU A 59 -3.86 6.38 -2.22
C LEU A 59 -2.85 7.51 -2.41
N THR A 60 -1.66 7.18 -2.86
CA THR A 60 -0.64 8.19 -3.20
C THR A 60 -1.11 9.02 -4.40
N GLY A 61 -1.08 10.33 -4.27
CA GLY A 61 -1.36 11.30 -5.31
C GLY A 61 -0.10 11.74 -6.06
N LYS A 62 0.04 13.05 -6.25
CA LYS A 62 1.15 13.66 -6.97
C LYS A 62 2.07 14.44 -6.02
N GLY A 63 3.27 14.83 -6.50
CA GLY A 63 4.12 15.79 -5.82
C GLY A 63 4.87 15.24 -4.60
N ASN A 64 5.24 13.95 -4.62
CA ASN A 64 6.05 13.38 -3.54
C ASN A 64 7.35 14.17 -3.35
N PHE A 65 7.54 14.76 -2.16
CA PHE A 65 8.71 15.58 -1.84
C PHE A 65 10.04 14.82 -1.93
N ARG A 66 10.02 13.49 -1.76
CA ARG A 66 11.24 12.67 -1.84
C ARG A 66 11.96 12.81 -3.18
N SER A 67 11.22 12.96 -4.26
CA SER A 67 11.82 13.20 -5.60
C SER A 67 12.51 14.55 -5.74
N THR A 68 12.23 15.52 -4.85
CA THR A 68 12.95 16.81 -4.81
C THR A 68 14.21 16.74 -3.97
N VAL A 69 14.27 15.82 -3.02
CA VAL A 69 15.43 15.58 -2.14
C VAL A 69 16.43 14.64 -2.83
N ASP A 70 15.92 13.58 -3.44
CA ASP A 70 16.73 12.58 -4.15
C ASP A 70 16.06 12.22 -5.48
N SER A 71 16.68 12.59 -6.60
CA SER A 71 16.20 12.29 -7.95
C SER A 71 16.22 10.79 -8.29
N GLU A 72 17.05 10.02 -7.58
CA GLU A 72 17.20 8.58 -7.78
C GLU A 72 16.18 7.77 -6.95
N TYR A 73 15.44 8.42 -6.03
CA TYR A 73 14.40 7.78 -5.27
C TYR A 73 13.36 7.11 -6.19
N LYS A 74 13.18 5.81 -6.04
CA LYS A 74 12.31 4.97 -6.89
C LYS A 74 12.59 5.06 -8.40
N ALA A 75 13.79 5.51 -8.81
CA ALA A 75 14.12 5.64 -10.23
C ALA A 75 14.09 4.29 -10.97
N ASN A 76 14.41 3.20 -10.28
CA ASN A 76 14.30 1.83 -10.77
C ASN A 76 12.87 1.39 -11.12
N ARG A 77 11.84 2.14 -10.69
CA ARG A 77 10.43 1.88 -11.03
C ARG A 77 9.97 2.62 -12.29
N LYS A 78 10.80 3.49 -12.87
CA LYS A 78 10.48 4.18 -14.13
C LYS A 78 10.30 3.15 -15.24
N GLY A 79 9.15 3.21 -15.93
CA GLY A 79 8.82 2.26 -17.00
C GLY A 79 8.22 0.92 -16.53
N THR A 80 8.06 0.68 -15.23
CA THR A 80 7.34 -0.51 -14.74
C THR A 80 5.88 -0.44 -15.19
N ALA A 81 5.42 -1.49 -15.85
CA ALA A 81 4.05 -1.57 -16.32
C ALA A 81 3.06 -1.54 -15.14
N LYS A 82 2.02 -0.73 -15.28
CA LYS A 82 0.88 -0.75 -14.35
C LYS A 82 -0.13 -1.78 -14.81
N PRO A 83 -0.95 -2.32 -13.90
CA PRO A 83 -2.06 -3.19 -14.28
C PRO A 83 -3.00 -2.48 -15.28
N ILE A 84 -3.62 -3.23 -16.19
CA ILE A 84 -4.54 -2.69 -17.19
C ILE A 84 -5.67 -1.87 -16.55
N HIS A 85 -6.23 -2.37 -15.45
CA HIS A 85 -7.32 -1.69 -14.72
C HIS A 85 -6.85 -0.71 -13.64
N TYR A 86 -5.55 -0.34 -13.61
CA TYR A 86 -4.96 0.50 -12.56
C TYR A 86 -5.77 1.76 -12.27
N GLN A 87 -6.04 2.58 -13.29
CA GLN A 87 -6.73 3.85 -13.09
C GLN A 87 -8.21 3.63 -12.72
N ALA A 88 -8.88 2.69 -13.37
CA ALA A 88 -10.28 2.40 -13.09
C ALA A 88 -10.51 1.89 -11.65
N ILE A 89 -9.58 1.09 -11.12
CA ILE A 89 -9.62 0.64 -9.72
C ILE A 89 -9.43 1.83 -8.76
N ARG A 90 -8.46 2.72 -9.02
CA ARG A 90 -8.26 3.93 -8.20
C ARG A 90 -9.49 4.82 -8.18
N ASP A 91 -10.05 5.10 -9.35
CA ASP A 91 -11.24 5.96 -9.49
C ASP A 91 -12.45 5.35 -8.75
N TYR A 92 -12.60 4.03 -8.84
CA TYR A 92 -13.63 3.31 -8.09
C TYR A 92 -13.44 3.42 -6.57
N MET A 93 -12.20 3.24 -6.09
CA MET A 93 -11.90 3.36 -4.66
C MET A 93 -12.19 4.76 -4.14
N VAL A 94 -11.82 5.81 -4.88
CA VAL A 94 -12.13 7.19 -4.51
C VAL A 94 -13.63 7.43 -4.52
N LYS A 95 -14.32 7.12 -5.63
CA LYS A 95 -15.70 7.47 -5.85
C LYS A 95 -16.68 6.66 -5.01
N HIS A 96 -16.40 5.38 -4.79
CA HIS A 96 -17.36 4.43 -4.19
C HIS A 96 -16.94 3.86 -2.85
N LEU A 97 -15.65 3.92 -2.49
CA LEU A 97 -15.14 3.41 -1.22
C LEU A 97 -14.56 4.51 -0.33
N GLY A 98 -14.60 5.77 -0.79
CA GLY A 98 -14.16 6.93 -0.01
C GLY A 98 -12.66 6.99 0.21
N ALA A 99 -11.85 6.42 -0.72
CA ALA A 99 -10.39 6.50 -0.60
C ALA A 99 -9.90 7.96 -0.71
N GLU A 100 -8.99 8.33 0.20
CA GLU A 100 -8.35 9.64 0.24
C GLU A 100 -7.10 9.62 -0.66
N VAL A 101 -7.01 10.55 -1.60
CA VAL A 101 -5.80 10.76 -2.41
C VAL A 101 -4.90 11.75 -1.69
N ILE A 102 -3.69 11.32 -1.36
CA ILE A 102 -2.74 12.09 -0.56
C ILE A 102 -1.73 12.78 -1.48
N GLU A 103 -1.71 14.10 -1.44
CA GLU A 103 -0.82 14.93 -2.25
C GLU A 103 0.43 15.35 -1.46
N GLY A 104 1.58 15.44 -2.14
CA GLY A 104 2.84 15.91 -1.56
C GLY A 104 3.65 14.88 -0.79
N ILE A 105 3.00 13.87 -0.24
CA ILE A 105 3.60 12.73 0.47
C ILE A 105 3.02 11.41 -0.06
N GLU A 106 3.58 10.29 0.35
CA GLU A 106 3.04 8.97 0.00
C GLU A 106 1.88 8.54 0.92
N ALA A 107 1.07 7.59 0.47
CA ALA A 107 0.01 7.00 1.30
C ALA A 107 0.57 6.38 2.58
N ASP A 108 1.77 5.80 2.52
CA ASP A 108 2.47 5.21 3.67
C ASP A 108 2.77 6.25 4.76
N ASP A 109 3.20 7.46 4.36
CA ASP A 109 3.39 8.57 5.30
C ASP A 109 2.08 8.94 5.99
N LYS A 110 0.98 8.93 5.23
CA LYS A 110 -0.34 9.24 5.79
C LYS A 110 -0.82 8.15 6.73
N LEU A 111 -0.58 6.88 6.40
CA LEU A 111 -0.85 5.75 7.30
C LEU A 111 -0.09 5.94 8.63
N ALA A 112 1.21 6.24 8.56
CA ALA A 112 2.05 6.48 9.73
C ALA A 112 1.54 7.65 10.58
N LEU A 113 1.20 8.78 9.95
CA LEU A 113 0.68 9.98 10.64
C LEU A 113 -0.70 9.77 11.28
N CYS A 114 -1.49 8.82 10.79
CA CYS A 114 -2.81 8.51 11.32
C CYS A 114 -2.81 7.39 12.37
N GLN A 115 -1.65 6.73 12.59
CA GLN A 115 -1.55 5.63 13.55
C GLN A 115 -1.68 6.14 14.98
N THR A 116 -2.54 5.48 15.75
CA THR A 116 -2.83 5.73 17.17
C THR A 116 -3.11 4.41 17.89
N GLU A 117 -3.35 4.45 19.19
CA GLU A 117 -3.75 3.27 19.98
C GLU A 117 -5.08 2.65 19.50
N ASP A 118 -5.97 3.48 18.92
CA ASP A 118 -7.29 3.08 18.42
C ASP A 118 -7.31 2.69 16.95
N THR A 119 -6.15 2.68 16.28
CA THR A 119 -6.05 2.34 14.86
C THR A 119 -5.21 1.08 14.63
N MET A 120 -5.33 0.53 13.42
CA MET A 120 -4.51 -0.59 12.94
C MET A 120 -4.14 -0.33 11.47
N ILE A 121 -2.86 -0.33 11.15
CA ILE A 121 -2.38 -0.25 9.77
C ILE A 121 -2.53 -1.62 9.09
N ALA A 122 -3.24 -1.65 7.96
CA ALA A 122 -3.36 -2.81 7.09
C ALA A 122 -2.52 -2.60 5.83
N THR A 123 -1.37 -3.24 5.78
CA THR A 123 -0.42 -3.20 4.66
C THR A 123 0.38 -4.49 4.57
N ILE A 124 1.10 -4.68 3.47
CA ILE A 124 2.15 -5.69 3.34
C ILE A 124 3.55 -5.07 3.32
N ASP A 125 3.61 -3.75 3.29
CA ASP A 125 4.87 -3.03 3.26
C ASP A 125 5.59 -3.17 4.61
N LYS A 126 6.80 -3.73 4.56
CA LYS A 126 7.66 -3.92 5.73
C LYS A 126 8.14 -2.58 6.31
N ASP A 127 8.19 -1.54 5.49
CA ASP A 127 8.74 -0.25 5.88
C ASP A 127 7.85 0.44 6.92
N LEU A 128 6.55 0.17 6.88
CA LEU A 128 5.62 0.63 7.92
C LEU A 128 5.83 -0.04 9.30
N LEU A 129 6.67 -1.08 9.39
CA LEU A 129 7.06 -1.65 10.70
C LEU A 129 7.98 -0.72 11.52
N MET A 130 8.42 0.42 10.98
CA MET A 130 9.05 1.48 11.77
C MET A 130 8.04 2.28 12.60
N VAL A 131 6.75 2.15 12.34
CA VAL A 131 5.67 2.87 13.03
C VAL A 131 5.14 1.99 14.15
N ALA A 132 5.24 2.47 15.39
CA ALA A 132 4.69 1.77 16.55
C ALA A 132 3.17 1.67 16.47
N GLY A 133 2.60 0.56 16.98
CA GLY A 133 1.17 0.31 17.00
C GLY A 133 0.77 -1.01 16.38
N LYS A 134 -0.54 -1.17 16.14
CA LYS A 134 -1.12 -2.40 15.61
C LYS A 134 -1.00 -2.46 14.09
N HIS A 135 -0.54 -3.58 13.59
CA HIS A 135 -0.39 -3.85 12.16
C HIS A 135 -1.08 -5.15 11.76
N TYR A 136 -1.62 -5.17 10.58
CA TYR A 136 -2.23 -6.34 9.96
C TYR A 136 -1.69 -6.54 8.55
N ASN A 137 -0.96 -7.64 8.34
CA ASN A 137 -0.56 -8.04 7.00
C ASN A 137 -1.72 -8.81 6.35
N PHE A 138 -2.39 -8.19 5.41
CA PHE A 138 -3.60 -8.73 4.81
C PHE A 138 -3.36 -9.85 3.78
N VAL A 139 -2.10 -10.14 3.44
CA VAL A 139 -1.74 -11.28 2.59
C VAL A 139 -1.47 -12.52 3.42
N THR A 140 -0.65 -12.39 4.46
CA THR A 140 -0.31 -13.51 5.35
C THR A 140 -1.33 -13.73 6.45
N GLY A 141 -2.18 -12.73 6.73
CA GLY A 141 -3.14 -12.75 7.82
C GLY A 141 -2.52 -12.55 9.22
N VAL A 142 -1.25 -12.14 9.27
CA VAL A 142 -0.51 -11.96 10.53
C VAL A 142 -0.81 -10.60 11.14
N TYR A 143 -1.09 -10.60 12.44
CA TYR A 143 -1.18 -9.42 13.29
C TYR A 143 0.14 -9.19 14.01
N ARG A 144 0.52 -7.92 14.18
CA ARG A 144 1.70 -7.53 14.96
C ARG A 144 1.37 -6.29 15.78
N ASP A 145 1.83 -6.28 17.04
CA ASP A 145 1.98 -5.08 17.83
C ASP A 145 3.45 -4.66 17.78
N VAL A 146 3.72 -3.54 17.15
CA VAL A 146 5.08 -2.98 17.03
C VAL A 146 5.29 -2.00 18.16
N THR A 147 6.27 -2.26 19.01
CA THR A 147 6.66 -1.33 20.07
C THR A 147 7.46 -0.15 19.50
N GLN A 148 7.57 0.94 20.25
CA GLN A 148 8.42 2.06 19.84
C GLN A 148 9.89 1.63 19.66
N GLU A 149 10.37 0.72 20.50
CA GLU A 149 11.72 0.17 20.41
C GLU A 149 11.91 -0.64 19.12
N ASP A 150 10.96 -1.53 18.79
CA ASP A 150 11.01 -2.33 17.57
C ASP A 150 10.98 -1.45 16.32
N GLY A 151 10.11 -0.44 16.28
CA GLY A 151 10.02 0.51 15.19
C GLY A 151 11.32 1.30 15.01
N THR A 152 11.90 1.80 16.11
CA THR A 152 13.18 2.50 16.10
C THR A 152 14.31 1.59 15.61
N ARG A 153 14.37 0.36 16.09
CA ARG A 153 15.35 -0.64 15.65
C ARG A 153 15.21 -0.92 14.15
N TRP A 154 13.99 -1.06 13.66
CA TRP A 154 13.72 -1.28 12.25
C TRP A 154 14.17 -0.10 11.39
N PHE A 155 13.85 1.13 11.81
CA PHE A 155 14.30 2.36 11.13
C PHE A 155 15.81 2.42 10.96
N TYR A 156 16.58 2.22 12.06
CA TYR A 156 18.04 2.22 11.98
C TYR A 156 18.60 1.04 11.18
N THR A 157 17.95 -0.11 11.22
CA THR A 157 18.33 -1.25 10.36
C THR A 157 18.22 -0.85 8.89
N GLN A 158 17.13 -0.24 8.48
CA GLN A 158 16.96 0.22 7.08
C GLN A 158 17.96 1.31 6.70
N MET A 159 18.26 2.26 7.59
CA MET A 159 19.30 3.25 7.34
C MET A 159 20.67 2.61 7.05
N LEU A 160 21.00 1.54 7.78
CA LEU A 160 22.27 0.84 7.60
C LEU A 160 22.27 -0.05 6.35
N THR A 161 21.19 -0.77 6.08
CA THR A 161 21.11 -1.76 4.99
C THR A 161 20.68 -1.17 3.66
N GLY A 162 20.04 0.00 3.68
CA GLY A 162 19.37 0.60 2.53
C GLY A 162 18.09 -0.15 2.14
N ASP A 163 17.46 0.32 1.08
CA ASP A 163 16.30 -0.34 0.47
C ASP A 163 16.45 -0.43 -1.05
N LYS A 164 16.65 -1.63 -1.55
CA LYS A 164 16.79 -1.89 -3.00
C LYS A 164 15.49 -1.63 -3.77
N VAL A 165 14.33 -1.78 -3.10
CA VAL A 165 13.02 -1.58 -3.73
C VAL A 165 12.80 -0.10 -4.03
N ASP A 166 13.27 0.76 -3.14
CA ASP A 166 13.16 2.22 -3.29
C ASP A 166 14.44 2.87 -3.85
N ASN A 167 15.40 2.03 -4.28
CA ASN A 167 16.69 2.47 -4.81
C ASN A 167 17.51 3.30 -3.80
N ILE A 168 17.41 2.97 -2.52
CA ILE A 168 18.17 3.60 -1.45
C ILE A 168 19.39 2.75 -1.12
N ILE A 169 20.57 3.37 -1.19
CA ILE A 169 21.85 2.71 -0.88
C ILE A 169 22.08 2.80 0.64
N GLY A 170 22.32 1.65 1.27
CA GLY A 170 22.75 1.59 2.67
C GLY A 170 24.23 1.95 2.84
N LEU A 171 24.71 1.87 4.08
CA LEU A 171 26.13 2.05 4.37
C LEU A 171 26.96 0.94 3.68
N LYS A 172 28.09 1.36 3.11
CA LYS A 172 29.07 0.47 2.51
C LYS A 172 30.14 0.09 3.51
#